data_ba072f70458a8e3ed2df8611baa3636f
#
_entry.id   ba072f70458a8e3ed2df8611baa3636f
#
_cell.length_a   1.000
_cell.length_b   1.000
_cell.length_c   1.000
_cell.angle_alpha   90.00
_cell.angle_beta   90.00
_cell.angle_gamma   90.00
#
_symmetry.space_group_name_H-M   'P 1'
#
loop_
_entity.id
_entity.type
_entity.pdbx_description
1 polymer ?
#
loop_
_entity_poly.entity_id
_entity_poly.type
_entity_poly.pdbx_seq_one_letter_code
_entity_poly.pdbx_strand_id
1 'polypeptide(L)'
;MMISVVIPACERPSSLAECISRLADAEEIVVSDDSRSDEIRELIARRFPLVKWVRGPRRGPAANRNCGARQANGDWIAFIDDDCVPGVDWLKSMRRAAFDSAIVEGRTICPNRTYHPFEEVVENLAGGLLWSCNFGIRRNLFLQLGGFDEDFLEAGGEDLEFAWRVKQNGVCVHFAPEAVVYHSPRRLSLKRCAYRVFQSKWHLLYRLKITHLRCATYHEILDLLRVTKRTVFGWKQDSPLLARLVLQWILLPVLLPYLIFWEIRFRRDLSKPNASSHK
;
A
#
# COMPACT_ATOMS: atom_id res chain seq x y z
N MET A 1 -8.35 -13.91 21.02
CA MET A 1 -7.56 -13.00 20.16
C MET A 1 -8.53 -12.25 19.26
N MET A 2 -8.68 -10.97 19.49
CA MET A 2 -9.55 -10.07 18.71
C MET A 2 -8.76 -9.45 17.57
N ILE A 3 -9.33 -9.46 16.35
CA ILE A 3 -8.74 -8.83 15.16
C ILE A 3 -9.58 -7.62 14.78
N SER A 4 -9.00 -6.43 14.76
CA SER A 4 -9.61 -5.24 14.18
C SER A 4 -9.26 -5.15 12.71
N VAL A 5 -10.25 -5.07 11.84
CA VAL A 5 -10.05 -4.83 10.42
C VAL A 5 -9.98 -3.31 10.18
N VAL A 6 -8.88 -2.83 9.64
CA VAL A 6 -8.65 -1.41 9.35
C VAL A 6 -8.71 -1.18 7.85
N ILE A 7 -9.63 -0.30 7.43
CA ILE A 7 -9.88 0.04 6.02
C ILE A 7 -9.59 1.52 5.82
N PRO A 8 -8.49 1.89 5.15
CA PRO A 8 -8.30 3.26 4.68
C PRO A 8 -9.23 3.52 3.50
N ALA A 9 -10.08 4.52 3.59
CA ALA A 9 -11.05 4.85 2.55
C ALA A 9 -10.83 6.25 1.97
N CYS A 10 -11.12 6.42 0.66
CA CYS A 10 -11.07 7.72 0.02
C CYS A 10 -11.92 7.74 -1.25
N GLU A 11 -13.02 8.52 -1.26
CA GLU A 11 -13.87 8.83 -2.43
C GLU A 11 -14.43 7.59 -3.17
N ARG A 12 -14.57 6.42 -2.50
CA ARG A 12 -15.04 5.16 -3.12
C ARG A 12 -16.11 4.46 -2.29
N PRO A 13 -17.28 5.09 -2.05
CA PRO A 13 -18.32 4.54 -1.17
C PRO A 13 -18.86 3.18 -1.64
N SER A 14 -19.01 2.96 -2.95
CA SER A 14 -19.56 1.70 -3.48
C SER A 14 -18.60 0.52 -3.27
N SER A 15 -17.31 0.70 -3.55
CA SER A 15 -16.29 -0.35 -3.33
C SER A 15 -16.13 -0.65 -1.85
N LEU A 16 -16.10 0.38 -1.01
CA LEU A 16 -16.07 0.23 0.44
C LEU A 16 -17.27 -0.58 0.96
N ALA A 17 -18.47 -0.31 0.44
CA ALA A 17 -19.67 -1.04 0.82
C ALA A 17 -19.58 -2.54 0.46
N GLU A 18 -18.99 -2.87 -0.69
CA GLU A 18 -18.74 -4.25 -1.09
C GLU A 18 -17.72 -4.91 -0.17
N CYS A 19 -16.61 -4.26 0.12
CA CYS A 19 -15.58 -4.74 1.05
C CYS A 19 -16.20 -5.05 2.43
N ILE A 20 -16.89 -4.09 3.05
CA ILE A 20 -17.50 -4.26 4.38
C ILE A 20 -18.53 -5.38 4.39
N SER A 21 -19.34 -5.52 3.34
CA SER A 21 -20.38 -6.55 3.24
C SER A 21 -19.83 -7.98 3.31
N ARG A 22 -18.52 -8.18 3.05
CA ARG A 22 -17.83 -9.47 3.12
C ARG A 22 -17.13 -9.71 4.46
N LEU A 23 -17.23 -8.78 5.40
CA LEU A 23 -16.55 -8.82 6.69
C LEU A 23 -17.54 -9.06 7.86
N ALA A 24 -18.61 -9.81 7.62
CA ALA A 24 -19.65 -10.05 8.62
C ALA A 24 -19.15 -10.80 9.87
N ASP A 25 -18.02 -11.50 9.78
CA ASP A 25 -17.37 -12.24 10.88
C ASP A 25 -16.31 -11.41 11.63
N ALA A 26 -16.13 -10.13 11.26
CA ALA A 26 -15.20 -9.23 11.95
C ALA A 26 -15.80 -8.72 13.27
N GLU A 27 -15.00 -8.84 14.35
CA GLU A 27 -15.40 -8.32 15.67
C GLU A 27 -15.32 -6.79 15.74
N GLU A 28 -14.43 -6.20 14.98
CA GLU A 28 -14.27 -4.74 14.86
C GLU A 28 -13.84 -4.38 13.44
N ILE A 29 -14.54 -3.41 12.86
CA ILE A 29 -14.14 -2.77 11.61
C ILE A 29 -13.95 -1.27 11.88
N VAL A 30 -12.78 -0.75 11.52
CA VAL A 30 -12.44 0.68 11.62
C VAL A 30 -12.21 1.22 10.22
N VAL A 31 -13.05 2.15 9.77
CA VAL A 31 -12.87 2.87 8.50
C VAL A 31 -12.27 4.23 8.79
N SER A 32 -11.07 4.48 8.29
CA SER A 32 -10.43 5.80 8.33
C SER A 32 -10.61 6.48 6.97
N ASP A 33 -11.34 7.60 6.95
CA ASP A 33 -11.91 8.20 5.75
C ASP A 33 -11.24 9.53 5.40
N ASP A 34 -10.39 9.52 4.36
CA ASP A 34 -9.71 10.69 3.81
C ASP A 34 -10.55 11.47 2.76
N SER A 35 -11.80 11.07 2.52
CA SER A 35 -12.68 11.72 1.54
C SER A 35 -12.94 13.20 1.87
N ARG A 36 -13.20 13.97 0.82
CA ARG A 36 -13.62 15.36 0.96
C ARG A 36 -15.12 15.49 1.22
N SER A 37 -15.91 14.56 0.64
CA SER A 37 -17.36 14.47 0.86
C SER A 37 -17.68 13.69 2.13
N ASP A 38 -18.95 13.76 2.57
CA ASP A 38 -19.46 12.96 3.68
C ASP A 38 -20.16 11.67 3.22
N GLU A 39 -20.10 11.33 1.95
CA GLU A 39 -20.80 10.16 1.37
C GLU A 39 -20.43 8.84 2.08
N ILE A 40 -19.16 8.62 2.40
CA ILE A 40 -18.70 7.43 3.13
C ILE A 40 -19.25 7.43 4.56
N ARG A 41 -19.23 8.57 5.24
CA ARG A 41 -19.79 8.71 6.59
C ARG A 41 -21.28 8.39 6.61
N GLU A 42 -22.04 8.94 5.66
CA GLU A 42 -23.48 8.69 5.53
C GLU A 42 -23.80 7.25 5.16
N LEU A 43 -23.00 6.66 4.26
CA LEU A 43 -23.10 5.25 3.90
C LEU A 43 -22.95 4.34 5.13
N ILE A 44 -21.89 4.58 5.93
CA ILE A 44 -21.62 3.79 7.14
C ILE A 44 -22.75 3.95 8.14
N ALA A 45 -23.16 5.17 8.42
CA ALA A 45 -24.25 5.43 9.39
C ALA A 45 -25.56 4.73 9.00
N ARG A 46 -25.88 4.64 7.70
CA ARG A 46 -27.12 4.01 7.22
C ARG A 46 -27.05 2.49 7.08
N ARG A 47 -25.93 1.96 6.59
CA ARG A 47 -25.84 0.54 6.19
C ARG A 47 -25.02 -0.32 7.13
N PHE A 48 -24.09 0.27 7.87
CA PHE A 48 -23.09 -0.45 8.66
C PHE A 48 -22.92 0.19 10.04
N PRO A 49 -23.99 0.32 10.86
CA PRO A 49 -23.96 1.10 12.11
C PRO A 49 -22.99 0.56 13.17
N LEU A 50 -22.53 -0.69 13.04
CA LEU A 50 -21.51 -1.29 13.91
C LEU A 50 -20.08 -0.99 13.48
N VAL A 51 -19.88 -0.44 12.29
CA VAL A 51 -18.55 -0.04 11.78
C VAL A 51 -18.14 1.27 12.41
N LYS A 52 -16.95 1.31 12.99
CA LYS A 52 -16.36 2.51 13.54
C LYS A 52 -15.82 3.39 12.41
N TRP A 53 -16.50 4.51 12.15
CA TRP A 53 -16.01 5.51 11.23
C TRP A 53 -15.18 6.57 11.95
N VAL A 54 -14.03 6.94 11.36
CA VAL A 54 -13.18 8.03 11.83
C VAL A 54 -12.77 8.91 10.65
N ARG A 55 -12.72 10.22 10.87
CA ARG A 55 -12.20 11.14 9.85
C ARG A 55 -10.69 10.94 9.75
N GLY A 56 -10.21 10.64 8.56
CA GLY A 56 -8.79 10.51 8.26
C GLY A 56 -8.08 11.87 8.17
N PRO A 57 -6.74 11.87 8.24
CA PRO A 57 -5.93 13.09 8.32
C PRO A 57 -5.77 13.82 6.99
N ARG A 58 -6.18 13.24 5.87
CA ARG A 58 -6.00 13.77 4.50
C ARG A 58 -4.53 14.04 4.15
N ARG A 59 -3.66 13.17 4.63
CA ARG A 59 -2.21 13.23 4.44
C ARG A 59 -1.65 12.01 3.70
N GLY A 60 -2.51 11.33 2.93
CA GLY A 60 -2.14 10.19 2.14
C GLY A 60 -2.38 8.84 2.82
N PRO A 61 -2.18 7.73 2.07
CA PRO A 61 -2.59 6.39 2.50
C PRO A 61 -1.86 5.89 3.74
N ALA A 62 -0.57 6.21 3.91
CA ALA A 62 0.21 5.86 5.10
C ALA A 62 -0.40 6.47 6.38
N ALA A 63 -0.64 7.78 6.36
CA ALA A 63 -1.25 8.49 7.49
C ALA A 63 -2.69 8.04 7.75
N ASN A 64 -3.44 7.72 6.69
CA ASN A 64 -4.81 7.23 6.80
C ASN A 64 -4.88 5.84 7.45
N ARG A 65 -3.99 4.90 7.06
CA ARG A 65 -3.87 3.58 7.71
C ARG A 65 -3.45 3.71 9.18
N ASN A 66 -2.49 4.57 9.48
CA ASN A 66 -2.07 4.83 10.86
C ASN A 66 -3.21 5.42 11.70
N CYS A 67 -4.02 6.32 11.14
CA CYS A 67 -5.18 6.88 11.81
C CYS A 67 -6.17 5.76 12.22
N GLY A 68 -6.52 4.87 11.29
CA GLY A 68 -7.37 3.73 11.56
C GLY A 68 -6.77 2.77 12.61
N ALA A 69 -5.47 2.46 12.47
CA ALA A 69 -4.75 1.56 13.38
C ALA A 69 -4.70 2.09 14.82
N ARG A 70 -4.58 3.39 15.02
CA ARG A 70 -4.62 4.02 16.36
C ARG A 70 -6.00 3.87 17.03
N GLN A 71 -7.04 3.72 16.24
CA GLN A 71 -8.42 3.57 16.70
C GLN A 71 -8.87 2.12 16.89
N ALA A 72 -8.05 1.17 16.47
CA ALA A 72 -8.28 -0.25 16.62
C ALA A 72 -8.09 -0.70 18.09
N ASN A 73 -8.98 -1.55 18.59
CA ASN A 73 -8.95 -2.06 19.96
C ASN A 73 -8.45 -3.52 20.05
N GLY A 74 -8.44 -4.25 18.92
CA GLY A 74 -8.02 -5.65 18.87
C GLY A 74 -6.55 -5.86 19.19
N ASP A 75 -6.20 -7.08 19.59
CA ASP A 75 -4.80 -7.52 19.77
C ASP A 75 -4.02 -7.52 18.46
N TRP A 76 -4.77 -7.67 17.37
CA TRP A 76 -4.29 -7.70 15.99
C TRP A 76 -4.99 -6.65 15.13
N ILE A 77 -4.27 -6.14 14.16
CA ILE A 77 -4.79 -5.30 13.09
C ILE A 77 -4.65 -6.07 11.79
N ALA A 78 -5.74 -6.19 11.04
CA ALA A 78 -5.72 -6.68 9.66
C ALA A 78 -6.04 -5.51 8.72
N PHE A 79 -5.13 -5.18 7.82
CA PHE A 79 -5.32 -4.13 6.82
C PHE A 79 -5.89 -4.70 5.53
N ILE A 80 -6.87 -4.00 4.98
CA ILE A 80 -7.45 -4.25 3.67
C ILE A 80 -7.85 -2.91 3.03
N ASP A 81 -7.63 -2.74 1.72
CA ASP A 81 -7.99 -1.50 1.04
C ASP A 81 -9.51 -1.46 0.71
N ASP A 82 -10.08 -0.25 0.59
CA ASP A 82 -11.51 -0.01 0.35
C ASP A 82 -12.02 -0.48 -1.03
N ASP A 83 -11.12 -0.85 -1.96
CA ASP A 83 -11.43 -1.42 -3.28
C ASP A 83 -11.00 -2.89 -3.41
N CYS A 84 -10.76 -3.54 -2.29
CA CYS A 84 -10.50 -4.96 -2.19
C CYS A 84 -11.75 -5.73 -1.74
N VAL A 85 -11.88 -6.97 -2.20
CA VAL A 85 -12.94 -7.88 -1.78
C VAL A 85 -12.31 -9.05 -1.06
N PRO A 86 -12.51 -9.20 0.27
CA PRO A 86 -11.99 -10.35 1.00
C PRO A 86 -12.72 -11.63 0.59
N GLY A 87 -11.98 -12.73 0.50
CA GLY A 87 -12.54 -14.08 0.32
C GLY A 87 -13.32 -14.52 1.56
N VAL A 88 -14.22 -15.47 1.40
CA VAL A 88 -15.15 -15.93 2.46
C VAL A 88 -14.41 -16.34 3.75
N ASP A 89 -13.27 -17.00 3.65
CA ASP A 89 -12.48 -17.46 4.81
C ASP A 89 -11.27 -16.54 5.11
N TRP A 90 -11.24 -15.32 4.57
CA TRP A 90 -10.11 -14.43 4.70
C TRP A 90 -9.72 -14.17 6.17
N LEU A 91 -10.66 -13.68 6.98
CA LEU A 91 -10.40 -13.33 8.38
C LEU A 91 -10.12 -14.58 9.24
N LYS A 92 -10.81 -15.68 8.97
CA LYS A 92 -10.58 -16.97 9.62
C LYS A 92 -9.17 -17.49 9.34
N SER A 93 -8.69 -17.38 8.10
CA SER A 93 -7.35 -17.78 7.68
C SER A 93 -6.28 -16.89 8.31
N MET A 94 -6.51 -15.55 8.33
CA MET A 94 -5.66 -14.60 9.06
C MET A 94 -5.57 -14.96 10.55
N ARG A 95 -6.70 -15.23 11.20
CA ARG A 95 -6.76 -15.61 12.60
C ARG A 95 -5.99 -16.88 12.90
N ARG A 96 -6.12 -17.92 12.06
CA ARG A 96 -5.39 -19.17 12.21
C ARG A 96 -3.88 -18.97 12.10
N ALA A 97 -3.43 -18.24 11.11
CA ALA A 97 -2.01 -17.96 10.91
C ALA A 97 -1.40 -17.07 11.99
N ALA A 98 -2.20 -16.21 12.62
CA ALA A 98 -1.79 -15.29 13.67
C ALA A 98 -1.41 -15.98 15.00
N PHE A 99 -1.78 -17.25 15.22
CA PHE A 99 -1.40 -17.98 16.44
C PHE A 99 0.11 -18.16 16.56
N ASP A 100 0.78 -18.49 15.45
CA ASP A 100 2.21 -18.84 15.43
C ASP A 100 3.10 -17.73 14.86
N SER A 101 2.54 -16.53 14.61
CA SER A 101 3.24 -15.46 13.92
C SER A 101 3.01 -14.12 14.59
N ALA A 102 3.84 -13.14 14.27
CA ALA A 102 3.63 -11.75 14.66
C ALA A 102 3.09 -10.90 13.50
N ILE A 103 3.37 -11.32 12.25
CA ILE A 103 2.88 -10.72 11.02
C ILE A 103 2.44 -11.84 10.07
N VAL A 104 1.26 -11.67 9.48
CA VAL A 104 0.68 -12.58 8.49
C VAL A 104 0.45 -11.79 7.20
N GLU A 105 0.98 -12.27 6.10
CA GLU A 105 0.73 -11.74 4.76
C GLU A 105 -0.21 -12.67 4.01
N GLY A 106 -1.31 -12.14 3.47
CA GLY A 106 -2.27 -12.92 2.69
C GLY A 106 -1.98 -12.92 1.19
N ARG A 107 -2.65 -13.82 0.47
CA ARG A 107 -2.62 -13.87 -1.00
C ARG A 107 -3.52 -12.81 -1.58
N THR A 108 -2.97 -11.97 -2.46
CA THR A 108 -3.75 -10.99 -3.24
C THR A 108 -3.83 -11.45 -4.67
N ILE A 109 -5.07 -11.61 -5.18
CA ILE A 109 -5.36 -12.09 -6.52
C ILE A 109 -6.00 -10.96 -7.32
N CYS A 110 -5.54 -10.75 -8.54
CA CYS A 110 -6.20 -9.85 -9.49
C CYS A 110 -7.13 -10.68 -10.42
N PRO A 111 -8.46 -10.71 -10.14
CA PRO A 111 -9.40 -11.41 -11.00
C PRO A 111 -9.60 -10.66 -12.33
N ASN A 112 -9.99 -11.40 -13.38
CA ASN A 112 -10.38 -10.81 -14.68
C ASN A 112 -9.29 -9.94 -15.32
N ARG A 113 -8.02 -10.30 -15.15
CA ARG A 113 -6.90 -9.63 -15.78
C ARG A 113 -7.02 -9.69 -17.31
N THR A 114 -7.00 -8.52 -17.96
CA THR A 114 -7.17 -8.41 -19.42
C THR A 114 -5.86 -8.27 -20.18
N TYR A 115 -4.74 -8.07 -19.47
CA TYR A 115 -3.42 -7.79 -20.05
C TYR A 115 -3.41 -6.55 -20.96
N HIS A 116 -4.33 -5.61 -20.70
CA HIS A 116 -4.38 -4.36 -21.45
C HIS A 116 -3.13 -3.49 -21.10
N PRO A 117 -2.51 -2.80 -22.09
CA PRO A 117 -1.29 -2.00 -21.86
C PRO A 117 -1.36 -0.95 -20.73
N PHE A 118 -2.56 -0.46 -20.45
CA PHE A 118 -2.82 0.52 -19.39
C PHE A 118 -3.58 -0.09 -18.19
N GLU A 119 -3.41 -1.37 -17.96
CA GLU A 119 -3.97 -2.05 -16.81
C GLU A 119 -3.00 -1.97 -15.62
N GLU A 120 -3.48 -1.52 -14.48
CA GLU A 120 -2.78 -1.58 -13.21
C GLU A 120 -3.28 -2.81 -12.44
N VAL A 121 -2.34 -3.66 -12.06
CA VAL A 121 -2.60 -4.92 -11.37
C VAL A 121 -1.88 -4.90 -10.03
N VAL A 122 -2.60 -5.27 -8.97
CA VAL A 122 -2.06 -5.52 -7.64
C VAL A 122 -2.21 -7.01 -7.36
N GLU A 123 -1.11 -7.73 -7.32
CA GLU A 123 -1.11 -9.19 -7.19
C GLU A 123 0.07 -9.67 -6.33
N ASN A 124 -0.21 -10.55 -5.35
CA ASN A 124 0.79 -11.18 -4.51
C ASN A 124 0.42 -12.65 -4.30
N LEU A 125 0.95 -13.52 -5.13
CA LEU A 125 0.59 -14.95 -5.16
C LEU A 125 1.47 -15.82 -4.27
N ALA A 126 2.65 -15.34 -3.91
CA ALA A 126 3.69 -16.14 -3.25
C ALA A 126 4.22 -15.54 -1.93
N GLY A 127 3.74 -14.36 -1.55
CA GLY A 127 4.24 -13.63 -0.39
C GLY A 127 5.54 -12.87 -0.64
N GLY A 128 6.02 -12.17 0.40
CA GLY A 128 7.27 -11.43 0.40
C GLY A 128 7.19 -9.97 -0.03
N LEU A 129 5.98 -9.46 -0.26
CA LEU A 129 5.74 -8.06 -0.66
C LEU A 129 5.20 -7.20 0.49
N LEU A 130 4.52 -7.84 1.45
CA LEU A 130 3.88 -7.21 2.61
C LEU A 130 3.03 -5.97 2.23
N TRP A 131 2.22 -6.12 1.17
CA TRP A 131 1.37 -5.03 0.71
C TRP A 131 0.23 -4.75 1.68
N SER A 132 0.02 -3.48 1.94
CA SER A 132 -0.96 -2.98 2.92
C SER A 132 -2.41 -3.31 2.59
N CYS A 133 -2.70 -3.80 1.40
CA CYS A 133 -4.04 -4.24 1.03
C CYS A 133 -4.40 -5.64 1.56
N ASN A 134 -3.46 -6.41 2.11
CA ASN A 134 -3.73 -7.76 2.62
C ASN A 134 -2.66 -8.27 3.60
N PHE A 135 -2.56 -7.69 4.78
CA PHE A 135 -1.76 -8.29 5.84
C PHE A 135 -2.34 -8.03 7.24
N GLY A 136 -1.98 -8.90 8.18
CA GLY A 136 -2.29 -8.76 9.60
C GLY A 136 -1.01 -8.63 10.43
N ILE A 137 -1.07 -7.89 11.52
CA ILE A 137 0.05 -7.66 12.43
C ILE A 137 -0.44 -7.54 13.88
N ARG A 138 0.34 -8.03 14.84
CA ARG A 138 0.09 -7.74 16.25
C ARG A 138 0.10 -6.23 16.48
N ARG A 139 -0.97 -5.70 17.07
CA ARG A 139 -1.17 -4.26 17.26
C ARG A 139 0.02 -3.60 17.99
N ASN A 140 0.50 -4.21 19.06
CA ASN A 140 1.64 -3.69 19.81
C ASN A 140 2.91 -3.62 18.96
N LEU A 141 3.17 -4.64 18.13
CA LEU A 141 4.31 -4.64 17.21
C LEU A 141 4.18 -3.54 16.15
N PHE A 142 2.98 -3.33 15.58
CA PHE A 142 2.74 -2.24 14.64
C PHE A 142 3.07 -0.88 15.25
N LEU A 143 2.64 -0.65 16.47
CA LEU A 143 2.92 0.59 17.20
C LEU A 143 4.40 0.73 17.58
N GLN A 144 5.06 -0.35 18.00
CA GLN A 144 6.51 -0.37 18.29
C GLN A 144 7.35 -0.08 17.05
N LEU A 145 6.94 -0.57 15.90
CA LEU A 145 7.55 -0.25 14.60
C LEU A 145 7.26 1.17 14.14
N GLY A 146 6.40 1.93 14.82
CA GLY A 146 6.03 3.31 14.48
C GLY A 146 4.96 3.44 13.38
N GLY A 147 4.31 2.33 12.98
CA GLY A 147 3.32 2.33 11.89
C GLY A 147 3.95 2.57 10.52
N PHE A 148 3.14 2.97 9.54
CA PHE A 148 3.64 3.40 8.23
C PHE A 148 4.29 4.78 8.32
N ASP A 149 5.30 5.02 7.47
CA ASP A 149 5.97 6.30 7.40
C ASP A 149 5.10 7.34 6.70
N GLU A 150 4.65 8.36 7.45
CA GLU A 150 3.71 9.38 6.98
C GLU A 150 4.35 10.45 6.05
N ASP A 151 5.66 10.37 5.79
CA ASP A 151 6.31 11.20 4.77
C ASP A 151 5.92 10.76 3.35
N PHE A 152 5.40 9.53 3.19
CA PHE A 152 4.82 9.06 1.93
C PHE A 152 3.39 9.58 1.77
N LEU A 153 3.28 10.75 1.15
CA LEU A 153 2.00 11.46 0.99
C LEU A 153 1.07 10.86 -0.08
N GLU A 154 1.58 9.95 -0.91
CA GLU A 154 0.84 9.26 -1.96
C GLU A 154 1.20 7.77 -1.92
N ALA A 155 0.36 6.91 -2.51
CA ALA A 155 0.65 5.49 -2.63
C ALA A 155 1.91 5.23 -3.47
N GLY A 156 2.83 4.43 -2.95
CA GLY A 156 4.03 3.98 -3.65
C GLY A 156 5.31 4.17 -2.82
N GLY A 157 5.71 3.13 -2.12
CA GLY A 157 6.95 3.11 -1.33
C GLY A 157 6.73 2.95 0.17
N GLU A 158 5.57 3.33 0.71
CA GLU A 158 5.23 3.17 2.13
C GLU A 158 5.23 1.70 2.58
N ASP A 159 4.72 0.80 1.73
CA ASP A 159 4.72 -0.64 1.99
C ASP A 159 6.14 -1.22 1.97
N LEU A 160 6.95 -0.79 1.01
CA LEU A 160 8.35 -1.22 0.88
C LEU A 160 9.18 -0.76 2.06
N GLU A 161 8.96 0.47 2.52
CA GLU A 161 9.63 1.04 3.68
C GLU A 161 9.24 0.29 4.96
N PHE A 162 7.95 0.03 5.14
CA PHE A 162 7.46 -0.74 6.27
C PHE A 162 8.01 -2.17 6.27
N ALA A 163 7.96 -2.86 5.12
CA ALA A 163 8.52 -4.21 4.98
C ALA A 163 10.03 -4.25 5.28
N TRP A 164 10.76 -3.22 4.87
CA TRP A 164 12.18 -3.09 5.20
C TRP A 164 12.40 -2.96 6.72
N ARG A 165 11.64 -2.10 7.43
CA ARG A 165 11.74 -1.98 8.89
C ARG A 165 11.38 -3.28 9.60
N VAL A 166 10.36 -3.98 9.17
CA VAL A 166 10.01 -5.32 9.67
C VAL A 166 11.21 -6.25 9.58
N LYS A 167 11.86 -6.30 8.41
CA LYS A 167 13.04 -7.13 8.18
C LYS A 167 14.24 -6.71 9.04
N GLN A 168 14.51 -5.41 9.18
CA GLN A 168 15.62 -4.89 10.00
C GLN A 168 15.43 -5.23 11.49
N ASN A 169 14.19 -5.33 11.96
CA ASN A 169 13.88 -5.75 13.32
C ASN A 169 13.84 -7.28 13.50
N GLY A 170 14.26 -8.06 12.50
CA GLY A 170 14.31 -9.51 12.57
C GLY A 170 12.96 -10.19 12.68
N VAL A 171 11.86 -9.49 12.33
CA VAL A 171 10.51 -10.03 12.43
C VAL A 171 10.19 -10.88 11.20
N CYS A 172 9.82 -12.14 11.44
CA CYS A 172 9.39 -13.04 10.39
C CYS A 172 7.95 -12.70 9.95
N VAL A 173 7.71 -12.74 8.64
CA VAL A 173 6.40 -12.64 8.02
C VAL A 173 5.95 -14.03 7.58
N HIS A 174 4.79 -14.45 8.04
CA HIS A 174 4.17 -15.72 7.63
C HIS A 174 3.24 -15.48 6.45
N PHE A 175 3.44 -16.19 5.35
CA PHE A 175 2.54 -16.15 4.20
C PHE A 175 1.40 -17.15 4.39
N ALA A 176 0.16 -16.66 4.43
CA ALA A 176 -1.07 -17.45 4.54
C ALA A 176 -1.80 -17.44 3.19
N PRO A 177 -1.57 -18.40 2.31
CA PRO A 177 -2.15 -18.44 0.96
C PRO A 177 -3.67 -18.58 0.95
N GLU A 178 -4.28 -19.05 2.04
CA GLU A 178 -5.73 -19.16 2.21
C GLU A 178 -6.39 -17.83 2.62
N ALA A 179 -5.61 -16.87 3.13
CA ALA A 179 -6.11 -15.51 3.42
C ALA A 179 -6.17 -14.70 2.13
N VAL A 180 -7.18 -15.00 1.30
CA VAL A 180 -7.31 -14.43 -0.05
C VAL A 180 -8.04 -13.10 -0.03
N VAL A 181 -7.47 -12.13 -0.74
CA VAL A 181 -8.11 -10.87 -1.10
C VAL A 181 -8.13 -10.73 -2.61
N TYR A 182 -9.24 -10.31 -3.17
CA TYR A 182 -9.38 -9.98 -4.58
C TYR A 182 -9.24 -8.48 -4.78
N HIS A 183 -8.28 -8.06 -5.60
CA HIS A 183 -8.07 -6.68 -5.98
C HIS A 183 -8.31 -6.54 -7.49
N SER A 184 -9.42 -5.93 -7.87
CA SER A 184 -9.79 -5.80 -9.29
C SER A 184 -8.77 -4.95 -10.07
N PRO A 185 -8.48 -5.32 -11.33
CA PRO A 185 -7.59 -4.52 -12.16
C PRO A 185 -8.20 -3.15 -12.43
N ARG A 186 -7.35 -2.14 -12.53
CA ARG A 186 -7.76 -0.77 -12.86
C ARG A 186 -7.28 -0.40 -14.24
N ARG A 187 -8.17 0.04 -15.11
CA ARG A 187 -7.79 0.60 -16.39
C ARG A 187 -7.45 2.08 -16.21
N LEU A 188 -6.20 2.44 -16.48
CA LEU A 188 -5.72 3.80 -16.34
C LEU A 188 -5.87 4.56 -17.66
N SER A 189 -6.23 5.85 -17.59
CA SER A 189 -6.07 6.76 -18.72
C SER A 189 -4.58 7.04 -18.97
N LEU A 190 -4.21 7.46 -20.18
CA LEU A 190 -2.82 7.84 -20.50
C LEU A 190 -2.30 8.92 -19.55
N LYS A 191 -3.12 9.92 -19.21
CA LYS A 191 -2.79 10.95 -18.22
C LYS A 191 -2.45 10.33 -16.86
N ARG A 192 -3.20 9.34 -16.43
CA ARG A 192 -2.98 8.67 -15.15
C ARG A 192 -1.76 7.76 -15.18
N CYS A 193 -1.47 7.14 -16.32
CA CYS A 193 -0.22 6.39 -16.53
C CYS A 193 1.00 7.32 -16.45
N ALA A 194 0.97 8.48 -17.12
CA ALA A 194 2.02 9.48 -17.01
C ALA A 194 2.20 9.96 -15.55
N TYR A 195 1.10 10.24 -14.85
CA TYR A 195 1.15 10.60 -13.43
C TYR A 195 1.82 9.51 -12.58
N ARG A 196 1.51 8.22 -12.83
CA ARG A 196 2.16 7.10 -12.15
C ARG A 196 3.68 7.04 -12.36
N VAL A 197 4.17 7.45 -13.54
CA VAL A 197 5.62 7.56 -13.79
C VAL A 197 6.24 8.59 -12.85
N PHE A 198 5.61 9.74 -12.64
CA PHE A 198 6.11 10.76 -11.73
C PHE A 198 5.97 10.39 -10.23
N GLN A 199 5.16 9.40 -9.89
CA GLN A 199 5.11 8.84 -8.53
C GLN A 199 6.38 8.07 -8.15
N SER A 200 7.29 7.79 -9.09
CA SER A 200 8.63 7.22 -8.82
C SER A 200 9.47 8.04 -7.82
N LYS A 201 9.12 9.31 -7.57
CA LYS A 201 9.69 10.11 -6.47
C LYS A 201 9.55 9.43 -5.10
N TRP A 202 8.50 8.62 -4.88
CA TRP A 202 8.32 7.90 -3.63
C TRP A 202 9.26 6.70 -3.49
N HIS A 203 9.57 6.01 -4.59
CA HIS A 203 10.65 5.03 -4.63
C HIS A 203 12.00 5.68 -4.34
N LEU A 204 12.21 6.89 -4.86
CA LEU A 204 13.40 7.68 -4.56
C LEU A 204 13.50 8.01 -3.06
N LEU A 205 12.39 8.44 -2.43
CA LEU A 205 12.33 8.69 -0.99
C LEU A 205 12.65 7.42 -0.19
N TYR A 206 12.03 6.29 -0.56
CA TYR A 206 12.32 4.98 0.02
C TYR A 206 13.82 4.66 -0.02
N ARG A 207 14.47 4.79 -1.21
CA ARG A 207 15.89 4.54 -1.36
C ARG A 207 16.74 5.46 -0.48
N LEU A 208 16.43 6.73 -0.42
CA LEU A 208 17.16 7.69 0.42
C LEU A 208 17.06 7.34 1.90
N LYS A 209 15.90 6.91 2.37
CA LYS A 209 15.68 6.55 3.77
C LYS A 209 16.41 5.28 4.18
N ILE A 210 16.45 4.25 3.31
CA ILE A 210 16.97 2.93 3.69
C ILE A 210 18.41 2.68 3.30
N THR A 211 18.89 3.24 2.20
CA THR A 211 20.22 2.92 1.67
C THR A 211 21.24 4.03 1.84
N HIS A 212 20.80 5.23 2.27
CA HIS A 212 21.64 6.42 2.36
C HIS A 212 22.46 6.70 1.08
N LEU A 213 21.95 6.27 -0.09
CA LEU A 213 22.65 6.35 -1.36
C LEU A 213 22.97 7.81 -1.71
N ARG A 214 24.22 8.05 -2.15
CA ARG A 214 24.67 9.39 -2.57
C ARG A 214 23.98 9.88 -3.85
N CYS A 215 23.55 8.95 -4.72
CA CYS A 215 22.90 9.24 -6.02
C CYS A 215 21.69 8.33 -6.23
N ALA A 216 20.60 8.54 -5.49
CA ALA A 216 19.41 7.68 -5.59
C ALA A 216 18.75 7.76 -6.98
N THR A 217 18.72 8.94 -7.62
CA THR A 217 18.24 9.12 -9.00
C THR A 217 19.02 8.27 -10.01
N TYR A 218 20.34 8.17 -9.86
CA TYR A 218 21.17 7.30 -10.71
C TYR A 218 20.72 5.83 -10.61
N HIS A 219 20.41 5.34 -9.41
CA HIS A 219 19.95 3.98 -9.22
C HIS A 219 18.54 3.74 -9.80
N GLU A 220 17.64 4.74 -9.77
CA GLU A 220 16.35 4.66 -10.46
C GLU A 220 16.54 4.48 -11.99
N ILE A 221 17.47 5.21 -12.58
CA ILE A 221 17.80 5.08 -14.01
C ILE A 221 18.42 3.71 -14.30
N LEU A 222 19.36 3.24 -13.47
CA LEU A 222 19.95 1.90 -13.64
C LEU A 222 18.89 0.80 -13.58
N ASP A 223 17.91 0.90 -12.68
CA ASP A 223 16.85 -0.10 -12.59
C ASP A 223 15.90 -0.01 -13.79
N LEU A 224 15.59 1.18 -14.29
CA LEU A 224 14.85 1.34 -15.54
C LEU A 224 15.58 0.63 -16.70
N LEU A 225 16.91 0.81 -16.82
CA LEU A 225 17.73 0.12 -17.83
C LEU A 225 17.70 -1.41 -17.64
N ARG A 226 17.83 -1.91 -16.42
CA ARG A 226 17.81 -3.34 -16.11
C ARG A 226 16.46 -3.98 -16.43
N VAL A 227 15.35 -3.31 -16.04
CA VAL A 227 13.99 -3.79 -16.33
C VAL A 227 13.74 -3.77 -17.83
N THR A 228 14.15 -2.71 -18.54
CA THR A 228 14.05 -2.61 -20.00
C THR A 228 14.79 -3.76 -20.66
N LYS A 229 16.05 -4.02 -20.27
CA LYS A 229 16.83 -5.14 -20.79
C LYS A 229 16.12 -6.49 -20.57
N ARG A 230 15.64 -6.75 -19.36
CA ARG A 230 14.91 -8.01 -19.05
C ARG A 230 13.65 -8.16 -19.88
N THR A 231 12.89 -7.08 -20.09
CA THR A 231 11.64 -7.10 -20.84
C THR A 231 11.89 -7.29 -22.33
N VAL A 232 12.89 -6.61 -22.89
CA VAL A 232 13.22 -6.70 -24.33
C VAL A 232 13.84 -8.05 -24.67
N PHE A 233 14.72 -8.60 -23.82
CA PHE A 233 15.42 -9.85 -24.07
C PHE A 233 14.75 -11.09 -23.46
N GLY A 234 13.78 -10.90 -22.57
CA GLY A 234 13.12 -12.01 -21.82
C GLY A 234 11.86 -12.58 -22.47
N TRP A 235 11.39 -12.05 -23.59
CA TRP A 235 10.23 -12.53 -24.38
C TRP A 235 8.97 -12.93 -23.60
N LYS A 236 8.71 -12.32 -22.45
CA LYS A 236 7.39 -12.42 -21.85
C LYS A 236 6.55 -11.24 -22.35
N GLN A 237 5.53 -11.55 -23.14
CA GLN A 237 4.55 -10.55 -23.63
C GLN A 237 3.69 -10.01 -22.47
N ASP A 238 4.31 -9.26 -21.56
CA ASP A 238 3.57 -8.50 -20.58
C ASP A 238 3.34 -7.09 -21.13
N SER A 239 2.26 -6.97 -21.94
CA SER A 239 1.92 -5.72 -22.63
C SER A 239 1.79 -4.50 -21.70
N PRO A 240 1.26 -4.62 -20.46
CA PRO A 240 1.24 -3.52 -19.50
C PRO A 240 2.63 -3.04 -19.08
N LEU A 241 3.56 -3.98 -18.86
CA LEU A 241 4.92 -3.63 -18.49
C LEU A 241 5.65 -2.92 -19.64
N LEU A 242 5.51 -3.43 -20.86
CA LEU A 242 6.11 -2.83 -22.05
C LEU A 242 5.58 -1.41 -22.30
N ALA A 243 4.26 -1.20 -22.23
CA ALA A 243 3.67 0.12 -22.40
C ALA A 243 4.15 1.13 -21.33
N ARG A 244 4.28 0.68 -20.08
CA ARG A 244 4.81 1.49 -18.99
C ARG A 244 6.28 1.87 -19.22
N LEU A 245 7.10 0.93 -19.68
CA LEU A 245 8.52 1.19 -20.02
C LEU A 245 8.65 2.19 -21.16
N VAL A 246 7.89 2.01 -22.25
CA VAL A 246 7.87 2.96 -23.37
C VAL A 246 7.51 4.36 -22.89
N LEU A 247 6.47 4.48 -22.07
CA LEU A 247 6.06 5.77 -21.52
C LEU A 247 7.13 6.39 -20.62
N GLN A 248 7.82 5.59 -19.79
CA GLN A 248 8.93 6.06 -18.96
C GLN A 248 10.10 6.60 -19.81
N TRP A 249 10.45 5.91 -20.90
CA TRP A 249 11.50 6.38 -21.82
C TRP A 249 11.11 7.67 -22.55
N ILE A 250 9.86 7.78 -23.01
CA ILE A 250 9.34 9.01 -23.65
C ILE A 250 9.38 10.19 -22.67
N LEU A 251 9.04 9.95 -21.41
CA LEU A 251 8.98 11.00 -20.39
C LEU A 251 10.34 11.26 -19.72
N LEU A 252 11.37 10.46 -19.99
CA LEU A 252 12.67 10.54 -19.31
C LEU A 252 13.30 11.93 -19.34
N PRO A 253 13.25 12.72 -20.44
CA PRO A 253 13.82 14.08 -20.47
C PRO A 253 13.19 15.03 -19.45
N VAL A 254 11.91 14.80 -19.09
CA VAL A 254 11.19 15.59 -18.07
C VAL A 254 11.30 14.92 -16.70
N LEU A 255 11.29 13.60 -16.68
CA LEU A 255 11.36 12.81 -15.45
C LEU A 255 12.70 12.97 -14.74
N LEU A 256 13.81 12.99 -15.48
CA LEU A 256 15.15 13.08 -14.89
C LEU A 256 15.37 14.37 -14.09
N PRO A 257 15.13 15.58 -14.62
CA PRO A 257 15.20 16.81 -13.84
C PRO A 257 14.24 16.83 -12.64
N TYR A 258 13.05 16.24 -12.80
CA TYR A 258 12.06 16.11 -11.74
C TYR A 258 12.57 15.22 -10.58
N LEU A 259 13.18 14.06 -10.88
CA LEU A 259 13.75 13.19 -9.86
C LEU A 259 14.93 13.82 -9.15
N ILE A 260 15.82 14.52 -9.89
CA ILE A 260 16.96 15.26 -9.31
C ILE A 260 16.44 16.35 -8.36
N PHE A 261 15.41 17.11 -8.76
CA PHE A 261 14.77 18.10 -7.89
C PHE A 261 14.26 17.48 -6.59
N TRP A 262 13.54 16.35 -6.68
CA TRP A 262 13.01 15.67 -5.50
C TRP A 262 14.11 15.03 -4.64
N GLU A 263 15.18 14.51 -5.24
CA GLU A 263 16.33 14.01 -4.49
C GLU A 263 16.96 15.10 -3.63
N ILE A 264 17.22 16.28 -4.21
CA ILE A 264 17.75 17.43 -3.49
C ILE A 264 16.79 17.85 -2.36
N ARG A 265 15.51 17.94 -2.65
CA ARG A 265 14.50 18.33 -1.68
C ARG A 265 14.41 17.35 -0.52
N PHE A 266 14.30 16.06 -0.79
CA PHE A 266 14.21 15.02 0.25
C PHE A 266 15.47 14.96 1.11
N ARG A 267 16.67 15.09 0.50
CA ARG A 267 17.94 15.16 1.26
C ARG A 267 17.94 16.34 2.22
N ARG A 268 17.47 17.49 1.79
CA ARG A 268 17.35 18.67 2.64
C ARG A 268 16.35 18.46 3.78
N ASP A 269 15.24 17.81 3.51
CA ASP A 269 14.21 17.55 4.53
C ASP A 269 14.69 16.47 5.52
N LEU A 270 15.35 15.42 5.05
CA LEU A 270 15.96 14.38 5.90
C LEU A 270 17.16 14.87 6.73
N SER A 271 17.84 15.95 6.32
CA SER A 271 18.95 16.54 7.07
C SER A 271 18.52 17.48 8.20
N LYS A 272 17.24 17.85 8.26
CA LYS A 272 16.71 18.65 9.36
C LYS A 272 16.62 17.80 10.62
N PRO A 273 17.07 18.31 11.79
CA PRO A 273 16.85 17.59 13.04
C PRO A 273 15.36 17.41 13.27
N ASN A 274 14.95 16.19 13.63
CA ASN A 274 13.55 15.87 13.93
C ASN A 274 13.04 16.78 15.05
N ALA A 275 12.14 17.70 14.71
CA ALA A 275 11.48 18.60 15.68
C ALA A 275 10.51 17.86 16.63
N SER A 276 10.45 16.52 16.58
CA SER A 276 9.47 15.67 17.30
C SER A 276 10.07 14.79 18.40
N SER A 277 11.33 15.00 18.83
CA SER A 277 11.90 14.23 19.95
C SER A 277 11.67 14.87 21.34
N HIS A 278 10.81 15.88 21.44
CA HIS A 278 10.39 16.46 22.72
C HIS A 278 8.87 16.71 22.71
N LYS A 279 8.08 15.68 23.00
CA LYS A 279 6.81 15.78 23.75
C LYS A 279 6.33 14.41 24.18
#